data_4a47f34f265de84015d894250f5be969
#
_entry.id   4a47f34f265de84015d894250f5be969
#
_cell.length_a   1.000
_cell.length_b   1.000
_cell.length_c   1.000
_cell.angle_alpha   90.00
_cell.angle_beta   90.00
_cell.angle_gamma   90.00
#
_symmetry.space_group_name_H-M   'P 1'
#
loop_
_entity.id
_entity.type
_entity.pdbx_description
1 polymer ?
#
loop_
_entity_poly.entity_id
_entity_poly.type
_entity_poly.pdbx_seq_one_letter_code
_entity_poly.pdbx_strand_id
1 'polypeptide(L)'
;MYKRQICKTSCAVSGSGYLISASIIEGMHGWQFHTLTEDIQFTTFCAIHGIRIGYAPAEFFDEQPVTFKASWKQRMRWTKGFYQVFFTYGKHLVKSTFRYRRFAAYDMFMTIAPGMLLSLISMLANATFLIVGGLSHGFLATEVEMQACAASLIMTFAMMYQTFFILALLTTIFEYKHIHCAQKWRLVTNLFTFPIFMFSYIPITVAALFLKVDWVPTQHAVNVTLDEVMQGAK
;
A
#
# COMPACT_ATOMS: atom_id res chain seq x y z
N MET A 1 9.11 7.70 5.40
CA MET A 1 9.62 8.69 4.42
C MET A 1 11.03 9.16 4.76
N TYR A 2 11.33 9.54 5.98
CA TYR A 2 12.68 9.95 6.45
C TYR A 2 13.82 8.99 6.03
N LYS A 3 13.63 7.66 6.17
CA LYS A 3 14.63 6.67 5.77
C LYS A 3 14.96 6.70 4.27
N ARG A 4 13.97 6.98 3.42
CA ARG A 4 14.18 7.11 1.96
C ARG A 4 15.09 8.30 1.64
N GLN A 5 14.94 9.41 2.36
CA GLN A 5 15.79 10.58 2.18
C GLN A 5 17.24 10.32 2.60
N ILE A 6 17.48 9.62 3.73
CA ILE A 6 18.81 9.19 4.16
C ILE A 6 19.48 8.30 3.11
N CYS A 7 18.74 7.37 2.53
CA CYS A 7 19.23 6.49 1.45
C CYS A 7 19.36 7.20 0.09
N LYS A 8 19.22 8.53 0.03
CA LYS A 8 19.25 9.34 -1.19
C LYS A 8 18.20 8.92 -2.24
N THR A 9 17.12 8.26 -1.81
CA THR A 9 15.96 7.94 -2.63
C THR A 9 14.91 9.05 -2.52
N SER A 10 13.94 9.04 -3.43
CA SER A 10 12.83 9.99 -3.42
C SER A 10 11.77 9.56 -2.42
N CYS A 11 11.20 10.51 -1.66
CA CYS A 11 10.00 10.24 -0.87
C CYS A 11 8.79 10.05 -1.80
N ALA A 12 7.73 9.44 -1.29
CA ALA A 12 6.44 9.42 -1.96
C ALA A 12 5.56 10.54 -1.41
N VAL A 13 4.80 11.17 -2.29
CA VAL A 13 3.68 12.03 -1.89
C VAL A 13 2.54 11.14 -1.43
N SER A 14 1.82 11.54 -0.41
CA SER A 14 0.70 10.80 0.15
C SER A 14 -0.47 11.76 0.37
N GLY A 15 -1.49 11.66 -0.43
CA GLY A 15 -2.81 12.28 -0.40
C GLY A 15 -2.91 13.75 0.04
N SER A 16 -2.39 14.06 1.21
CA SER A 16 -2.41 15.38 1.85
C SER A 16 -1.04 15.73 2.45
N GLY A 17 -0.84 16.99 2.82
CA GLY A 17 0.37 17.44 3.52
C GLY A 17 1.62 17.48 2.64
N TYR A 18 1.54 17.98 1.40
CA TYR A 18 2.70 18.20 0.54
C TYR A 18 2.67 19.57 -0.13
N LEU A 19 3.87 20.06 -0.48
CA LEU A 19 4.08 21.29 -1.23
C LEU A 19 4.80 20.97 -2.54
N ILE A 20 4.39 21.64 -3.61
CA ILE A 20 5.01 21.52 -4.93
C ILE A 20 5.52 22.90 -5.35
N SER A 21 6.74 22.95 -5.89
CA SER A 21 7.26 24.20 -6.49
C SER A 21 6.42 24.61 -7.69
N ALA A 22 6.09 25.91 -7.79
CA ALA A 22 5.38 26.46 -8.94
C ALA A 22 6.08 26.15 -10.27
N SER A 23 7.42 26.21 -10.30
CA SER A 23 8.21 25.89 -11.49
C SER A 23 8.02 24.46 -12.01
N ILE A 24 7.72 23.50 -11.14
CA ILE A 24 7.39 22.11 -11.56
C ILE A 24 6.02 22.09 -12.22
N ILE A 25 5.03 22.76 -11.64
CA ILE A 25 3.67 22.84 -12.20
C ILE A 25 3.67 23.57 -13.55
N GLU A 26 4.38 24.68 -13.65
CA GLU A 26 4.54 25.46 -14.87
C GLU A 26 5.26 24.65 -15.96
N GLY A 27 6.34 23.94 -15.59
CA GLY A 27 7.07 23.08 -16.51
C GLY A 27 6.27 21.89 -17.05
N MET A 28 5.20 21.50 -16.35
CA MET A 28 4.24 20.48 -16.78
C MET A 28 3.02 21.07 -17.50
N HIS A 29 2.94 22.39 -17.68
CA HIS A 29 1.77 23.08 -18.21
C HIS A 29 0.48 22.85 -17.40
N GLY A 30 0.59 22.75 -16.07
CA GLY A 30 -0.49 22.53 -15.14
C GLY A 30 -0.54 21.10 -14.56
N TRP A 31 -1.55 20.83 -13.76
CA TRP A 31 -1.74 19.53 -13.13
C TRP A 31 -2.33 18.51 -14.11
N GLN A 32 -1.61 17.42 -14.37
CA GLN A 32 -1.96 16.41 -15.38
C GLN A 32 -2.31 15.04 -14.78
N PHE A 33 -2.45 14.93 -13.47
CA PHE A 33 -2.64 13.67 -12.75
C PHE A 33 -4.09 13.49 -12.34
N HIS A 34 -4.77 12.50 -12.91
CA HIS A 34 -6.22 12.30 -12.79
C HIS A 34 -6.61 10.86 -12.42
N THR A 35 -5.65 10.01 -12.00
CA THR A 35 -5.99 8.68 -11.50
C THR A 35 -6.66 8.77 -10.12
N LEU A 36 -7.25 7.68 -9.65
CA LEU A 36 -7.86 7.61 -8.32
C LEU A 36 -6.86 7.80 -7.16
N THR A 37 -5.55 7.78 -7.48
CA THR A 37 -4.41 8.07 -6.59
C THR A 37 -3.46 9.00 -7.34
N GLU A 38 -3.87 10.25 -7.50
CA GLU A 38 -3.14 11.28 -8.24
C GLU A 38 -1.79 11.60 -7.59
N ASP A 39 -1.70 11.46 -6.27
CA ASP A 39 -0.49 11.59 -5.46
C ASP A 39 0.57 10.54 -5.84
N ILE A 40 0.15 9.29 -5.96
CA ILE A 40 1.00 8.18 -6.39
C ILE A 40 1.37 8.32 -7.87
N GLN A 41 0.44 8.80 -8.70
CA GLN A 41 0.70 9.10 -10.11
C GLN A 41 1.78 10.19 -10.25
N PHE A 42 1.65 11.29 -9.50
CA PHE A 42 2.65 12.37 -9.47
C PHE A 42 4.00 11.86 -8.94
N THR A 43 4.00 11.08 -7.85
CA THR A 43 5.23 10.48 -7.32
C THR A 43 5.93 9.61 -8.37
N THR A 44 5.16 8.81 -9.11
CA THR A 44 5.66 7.96 -10.18
C THR A 44 6.27 8.77 -11.32
N PHE A 45 5.61 9.86 -11.72
CA PHE A 45 6.14 10.80 -12.70
C PHE A 45 7.48 11.39 -12.22
N CYS A 46 7.55 11.85 -10.98
CA CYS A 46 8.79 12.38 -10.39
C CYS A 46 9.93 11.35 -10.42
N ALA A 47 9.65 10.09 -10.06
CA ALA A 47 10.63 9.01 -10.07
C ALA A 47 11.17 8.72 -11.48
N ILE A 48 10.30 8.73 -12.49
CA ILE A 48 10.65 8.53 -13.90
C ILE A 48 11.54 9.68 -14.42
N HIS A 49 11.21 10.93 -14.07
CA HIS A 49 11.92 12.11 -14.57
C HIS A 49 13.12 12.53 -13.70
N GLY A 50 13.31 11.90 -12.54
CA GLY A 50 14.41 12.22 -11.62
C GLY A 50 14.16 13.48 -10.80
N ILE A 51 12.92 13.90 -10.66
CA ILE A 51 12.50 14.98 -9.77
C ILE A 51 12.53 14.43 -8.34
N ARG A 52 13.23 15.11 -7.45
CA ARG A 52 13.36 14.68 -6.05
C ARG A 52 12.22 15.21 -5.21
N ILE A 53 11.61 14.30 -4.44
CA ILE A 53 10.65 14.62 -3.40
C ILE A 53 11.37 14.49 -2.06
N GLY A 54 11.46 15.59 -1.32
CA GLY A 54 12.07 15.65 0.01
C GLY A 54 11.05 15.33 1.11
N TYR A 55 11.55 15.11 2.31
CA TYR A 55 10.75 14.98 3.53
C TYR A 55 10.95 16.25 4.38
N ALA A 56 9.86 16.84 4.83
CA ALA A 56 9.86 17.90 5.82
C ALA A 56 9.25 17.35 7.13
N PRO A 57 9.86 17.61 8.31
CA PRO A 57 9.32 17.19 9.60
C PRO A 57 8.16 18.13 10.00
N ALA A 58 7.02 17.94 9.38
CA ALA A 58 5.79 18.67 9.67
C ALA A 58 4.67 17.68 9.95
N GLU A 59 3.79 18.02 10.86
CA GLU A 59 2.62 17.24 11.21
C GLU A 59 1.37 17.81 10.54
N PHE A 60 0.51 16.95 10.10
CA PHE A 60 -0.84 17.30 9.66
C PHE A 60 -1.84 16.30 10.24
N PHE A 61 -3.03 16.77 10.49
CA PHE A 61 -4.11 15.94 11.04
C PHE A 61 -5.11 15.61 9.95
N ASP A 62 -5.39 14.33 9.79
CA ASP A 62 -6.29 13.81 8.77
C ASP A 62 -7.32 12.86 9.41
N GLU A 63 -8.58 13.07 9.06
CA GLU A 63 -9.67 12.23 9.58
C GLU A 63 -9.74 10.93 8.80
N GLN A 64 -9.58 9.82 9.51
CA GLN A 64 -9.64 8.48 8.93
C GLN A 64 -11.04 7.88 9.04
N PRO A 65 -11.44 6.98 8.13
CA PRO A 65 -12.73 6.32 8.18
C PRO A 65 -12.92 5.54 9.49
N VAL A 66 -13.99 5.85 10.21
CA VAL A 66 -14.32 5.21 11.50
C VAL A 66 -15.10 3.90 11.34
N THR A 67 -15.62 3.59 10.16
CA THR A 67 -16.36 2.35 9.91
C THR A 67 -15.61 1.44 8.94
N PHE A 68 -15.75 0.13 9.12
CA PHE A 68 -15.14 -0.85 8.21
C PHE A 68 -15.61 -0.66 6.75
N LYS A 69 -16.90 -0.34 6.55
CA LYS A 69 -17.47 -0.10 5.21
C LYS A 69 -16.84 1.12 4.53
N ALA A 70 -16.63 2.21 5.26
CA ALA A 70 -15.98 3.41 4.72
C ALA A 70 -14.50 3.13 4.42
N SER A 71 -13.79 2.46 5.33
CA SER A 71 -12.41 2.01 5.14
C SER A 71 -12.26 1.04 3.95
N TRP A 72 -13.22 0.13 3.74
CA TRP A 72 -13.24 -0.76 2.58
C TRP A 72 -13.35 0.02 1.27
N LYS A 73 -14.28 0.98 1.17
CA LYS A 73 -14.43 1.83 -0.02
C LYS A 73 -13.17 2.64 -0.31
N GLN A 74 -12.56 3.22 0.72
CA GLN A 74 -11.33 3.98 0.58
C GLN A 74 -10.18 3.10 0.05
N ARG A 75 -9.97 1.91 0.65
CA ARG A 75 -8.93 0.96 0.21
C ARG A 75 -9.19 0.40 -1.18
N MET A 76 -10.46 0.19 -1.55
CA MET A 76 -10.84 -0.18 -2.91
C MET A 76 -10.41 0.89 -3.93
N ARG A 77 -10.64 2.16 -3.61
CA ARG A 77 -10.20 3.30 -4.43
C ARG A 77 -8.67 3.33 -4.56
N TRP A 78 -7.96 3.17 -3.45
CA TRP A 78 -6.50 3.14 -3.47
C TRP A 78 -5.96 1.99 -4.32
N THR A 79 -6.47 0.78 -4.13
CA THR A 79 -6.03 -0.39 -4.90
C THR A 79 -6.30 -0.21 -6.39
N LYS A 80 -7.47 0.32 -6.77
CA LYS A 80 -7.80 0.63 -8.17
C LYS A 80 -6.86 1.68 -8.75
N GLY A 81 -6.58 2.74 -7.98
CA GLY A 81 -5.64 3.78 -8.37
C GLY A 81 -4.22 3.25 -8.58
N PHE A 82 -3.74 2.40 -7.68
CA PHE A 82 -2.43 1.72 -7.84
C PHE A 82 -2.37 0.89 -9.12
N TYR A 83 -3.44 0.16 -9.48
CA TYR A 83 -3.50 -0.56 -10.75
C TYR A 83 -3.47 0.37 -11.95
N GLN A 84 -4.22 1.48 -11.92
CA GLN A 84 -4.19 2.48 -12.99
C GLN A 84 -2.77 3.00 -13.21
N VAL A 85 -2.08 3.39 -12.13
CA VAL A 85 -0.71 3.89 -12.19
C VAL A 85 0.25 2.79 -12.66
N PHE A 86 0.14 1.56 -12.15
CA PHE A 86 1.00 0.44 -12.53
C PHE A 86 0.88 0.11 -14.03
N PHE A 87 -0.32 -0.04 -14.54
CA PHE A 87 -0.53 -0.38 -15.95
C PHE A 87 -0.12 0.75 -16.89
N THR A 88 -0.27 2.01 -16.45
CA THR A 88 0.14 3.18 -17.27
C THR A 88 1.65 3.40 -17.24
N TYR A 89 2.28 3.33 -16.07
CA TYR A 89 3.66 3.79 -15.88
C TYR A 89 4.67 2.67 -15.61
N GLY A 90 4.24 1.45 -15.35
CA GLY A 90 5.14 0.36 -14.95
C GLY A 90 6.29 0.12 -15.94
N LYS A 91 6.02 0.10 -17.25
CA LYS A 91 7.04 -0.02 -18.29
C LYS A 91 8.04 1.14 -18.28
N HIS A 92 7.57 2.36 -18.02
CA HIS A 92 8.42 3.56 -17.96
C HIS A 92 9.32 3.54 -16.72
N LEU A 93 8.82 3.03 -15.58
CA LEU A 93 9.64 2.83 -14.38
C LEU A 93 10.75 1.81 -14.62
N VAL A 94 10.43 0.66 -15.21
CA VAL A 94 11.43 -0.36 -15.57
C VAL A 94 12.49 0.23 -16.50
N LYS A 95 12.07 0.92 -17.57
CA LYS A 95 13.00 1.60 -18.48
C LYS A 95 13.86 2.63 -17.76
N SER A 96 13.27 3.43 -16.87
CA SER A 96 14.00 4.46 -16.10
C SER A 96 15.01 3.84 -15.14
N THR A 97 14.67 2.72 -14.51
CA THR A 97 15.57 1.97 -13.64
C THR A 97 16.82 1.51 -14.36
N PHE A 98 16.67 0.81 -15.47
CA PHE A 98 17.81 0.22 -16.19
C PHE A 98 18.54 1.23 -17.09
N ARG A 99 17.81 2.06 -17.84
CA ARG A 99 18.40 3.00 -18.80
C ARG A 99 19.10 4.18 -18.14
N TYR A 100 18.51 4.72 -17.06
CA TYR A 100 19.02 5.91 -16.38
C TYR A 100 19.58 5.61 -15.00
N ARG A 101 19.63 4.33 -14.59
CA ARG A 101 20.12 3.87 -13.28
C ARG A 101 19.48 4.60 -12.09
N ARG A 102 18.19 4.89 -12.18
CA ARG A 102 17.43 5.61 -11.16
C ARG A 102 16.87 4.64 -10.13
N PHE A 103 17.49 4.56 -8.97
CA PHE A 103 16.99 3.70 -7.89
C PHE A 103 15.60 4.11 -7.40
N ALA A 104 15.27 5.42 -7.45
CA ALA A 104 13.92 5.90 -7.12
C ALA A 104 12.83 5.31 -8.03
N ALA A 105 13.16 5.05 -9.32
CA ALA A 105 12.22 4.40 -10.23
C ALA A 105 12.02 2.91 -9.89
N TYR A 106 13.08 2.20 -9.49
CA TYR A 106 12.98 0.84 -8.97
C TYR A 106 12.15 0.76 -7.70
N ASP A 107 12.45 1.63 -6.71
CA ASP A 107 11.71 1.69 -5.44
C ASP A 107 10.22 2.00 -5.67
N MET A 108 9.92 2.91 -6.60
CA MET A 108 8.55 3.23 -6.95
C MET A 108 7.85 2.07 -7.69
N PHE A 109 8.56 1.38 -8.61
CA PHE A 109 8.03 0.18 -9.26
C PHE A 109 7.65 -0.88 -8.23
N MET A 110 8.53 -1.18 -7.27
CA MET A 110 8.25 -2.14 -6.20
C MET A 110 7.10 -1.68 -5.27
N THR A 111 6.94 -0.36 -5.11
CA THR A 111 5.86 0.21 -4.29
C THR A 111 4.48 0.01 -4.95
N ILE A 112 4.38 0.22 -6.28
CA ILE A 112 3.10 0.11 -7.00
C ILE A 112 2.85 -1.28 -7.60
N ALA A 113 3.86 -2.15 -7.61
CA ALA A 113 3.71 -3.51 -8.12
C ALA A 113 2.59 -4.26 -7.36
N PRO A 114 1.74 -5.00 -8.06
CA PRO A 114 0.58 -5.68 -7.46
C PRO A 114 1.00 -6.95 -6.70
N GLY A 115 1.86 -6.82 -5.69
CA GLY A 115 2.42 -7.95 -4.93
C GLY A 115 1.35 -8.83 -4.28
N MET A 116 0.30 -8.22 -3.75
CA MET A 116 -0.83 -8.96 -3.18
C MET A 116 -1.57 -9.81 -4.25
N LEU A 117 -1.71 -9.28 -5.46
CA LEU A 117 -2.30 -10.03 -6.57
C LEU A 117 -1.43 -11.22 -6.99
N LEU A 118 -0.11 -11.03 -7.06
CA LEU A 118 0.83 -12.11 -7.38
C LEU A 118 0.82 -13.21 -6.32
N SER A 119 0.78 -12.84 -5.04
CA SER A 119 0.63 -13.79 -3.94
C SER A 119 -0.67 -14.57 -4.03
N LEU A 120 -1.77 -13.91 -4.36
CA LEU A 120 -3.07 -14.56 -4.56
C LEU A 120 -3.05 -15.55 -5.73
N ILE A 121 -2.45 -15.18 -6.86
CA ILE A 121 -2.30 -16.08 -8.01
C ILE A 121 -1.51 -17.33 -7.63
N SER A 122 -0.40 -17.17 -6.90
CA SER A 122 0.38 -18.30 -6.37
C SER A 122 -0.44 -19.20 -5.45
N MET A 123 -1.21 -18.61 -4.54
CA MET A 123 -2.08 -19.35 -3.63
C MET A 123 -3.19 -20.12 -4.39
N LEU A 124 -3.82 -19.50 -5.38
CA LEU A 124 -4.82 -20.14 -6.20
C LEU A 124 -4.24 -21.30 -7.02
N ALA A 125 -3.03 -21.13 -7.57
CA ALA A 125 -2.34 -22.20 -8.28
C ALA A 125 -2.08 -23.43 -7.37
N ASN A 126 -1.53 -23.19 -6.16
CA ASN A 126 -1.33 -24.27 -5.17
C ASN A 126 -2.65 -24.92 -4.73
N ALA A 127 -3.70 -24.14 -4.49
CA ALA A 127 -5.01 -24.66 -4.10
C ALA A 127 -5.63 -25.49 -5.24
N THR A 128 -5.54 -25.03 -6.49
CA THR A 128 -6.02 -25.77 -7.66
C THR A 128 -5.27 -27.08 -7.81
N PHE A 129 -3.95 -27.07 -7.66
CA PHE A 129 -3.14 -28.29 -7.71
C PHE A 129 -3.55 -29.30 -6.63
N LEU A 130 -3.80 -28.85 -5.40
CA LEU A 130 -4.28 -29.70 -4.30
C LEU A 130 -5.66 -30.32 -4.61
N ILE A 131 -6.59 -29.53 -5.15
CA ILE A 131 -7.93 -30.00 -5.48
C ILE A 131 -7.87 -31.05 -6.60
N VAL A 132 -7.19 -30.71 -7.70
CA VAL A 132 -7.08 -31.60 -8.87
C VAL A 132 -6.29 -32.86 -8.54
N GLY A 133 -5.18 -32.74 -7.80
CA GLY A 133 -4.37 -33.85 -7.33
C GLY A 133 -5.16 -34.81 -6.42
N GLY A 134 -5.95 -34.27 -5.48
CA GLY A 134 -6.81 -35.05 -4.59
C GLY A 134 -7.93 -35.79 -5.35
N LEU A 135 -8.58 -35.10 -6.30
CA LEU A 135 -9.62 -35.70 -7.13
C LEU A 135 -9.11 -36.79 -8.09
N SER A 136 -7.85 -36.71 -8.50
CA SER A 136 -7.21 -37.67 -9.40
C SER A 136 -6.73 -38.96 -8.72
N HIS A 137 -6.94 -39.09 -7.40
CA HIS A 137 -6.49 -40.23 -6.59
C HIS A 137 -5.02 -40.61 -6.82
N GLY A 138 -4.16 -39.60 -6.92
CA GLY A 138 -2.72 -39.76 -7.08
C GLY A 138 -2.24 -39.97 -8.53
N PHE A 139 -3.15 -39.97 -9.52
CA PHE A 139 -2.77 -40.10 -10.94
C PHE A 139 -2.01 -38.88 -11.47
N LEU A 140 -2.41 -37.65 -11.05
CA LEU A 140 -1.80 -36.39 -11.50
C LEU A 140 -0.80 -35.78 -10.52
N ALA A 141 -0.79 -36.25 -9.26
CA ALA A 141 0.10 -35.73 -8.25
C ALA A 141 0.43 -36.78 -7.19
N THR A 142 1.68 -36.83 -6.76
CA THR A 142 2.13 -37.68 -5.67
C THR A 142 1.75 -37.08 -4.30
N GLU A 143 1.71 -37.92 -3.25
CA GLU A 143 1.46 -37.43 -1.89
C GLU A 143 2.50 -36.37 -1.44
N VAL A 144 3.75 -36.52 -1.87
CA VAL A 144 4.83 -35.58 -1.54
C VAL A 144 4.57 -34.22 -2.15
N GLU A 145 4.14 -34.18 -3.42
CA GLU A 145 3.81 -32.91 -4.10
C GLU A 145 2.59 -32.23 -3.48
N MET A 146 1.59 -33.01 -3.08
CA MET A 146 0.42 -32.48 -2.39
C MET A 146 0.77 -31.92 -1.02
N GLN A 147 1.61 -32.60 -0.23
CA GLN A 147 2.12 -32.09 1.04
C GLN A 147 2.94 -30.81 0.86
N ALA A 148 3.79 -30.75 -0.18
CA ALA A 148 4.56 -29.54 -0.51
C ALA A 148 3.66 -28.34 -0.85
N CYS A 149 2.60 -28.55 -1.63
CA CYS A 149 1.64 -27.51 -1.95
C CYS A 149 0.83 -27.04 -0.74
N ALA A 150 0.41 -27.94 0.13
CA ALA A 150 -0.27 -27.60 1.38
C ALA A 150 0.66 -26.81 2.32
N ALA A 151 1.89 -27.26 2.49
CA ALA A 151 2.90 -26.52 3.26
C ALA A 151 3.17 -25.13 2.68
N SER A 152 3.26 -25.01 1.35
CA SER A 152 3.43 -23.71 0.64
C SER A 152 2.30 -22.74 0.93
N LEU A 153 1.04 -23.20 0.94
CA LEU A 153 -0.11 -22.36 1.29
C LEU A 153 -0.04 -21.87 2.73
N ILE A 154 0.20 -22.77 3.67
CA ILE A 154 0.33 -22.43 5.10
C ILE A 154 1.45 -21.42 5.31
N MET A 155 2.62 -21.68 4.73
CA MET A 155 3.78 -20.81 4.84
C MET A 155 3.53 -19.43 4.22
N THR A 156 2.80 -19.35 3.10
CA THR A 156 2.45 -18.07 2.48
C THR A 156 1.60 -17.22 3.42
N PHE A 157 0.56 -17.79 4.04
CA PHE A 157 -0.26 -17.08 5.02
C PHE A 157 0.55 -16.68 6.26
N ALA A 158 1.37 -17.59 6.78
CA ALA A 158 2.21 -17.33 7.94
C ALA A 158 3.22 -16.19 7.67
N MET A 159 3.88 -16.21 6.52
CA MET A 159 4.80 -15.15 6.11
C MET A 159 4.11 -13.80 5.89
N MET A 160 2.92 -13.79 5.30
CA MET A 160 2.13 -12.56 5.16
C MET A 160 1.76 -12.00 6.53
N TYR A 161 1.26 -12.84 7.44
CA TYR A 161 0.94 -12.43 8.80
C TYR A 161 2.17 -11.86 9.52
N GLN A 162 3.28 -12.59 9.48
CA GLN A 162 4.53 -12.20 10.12
C GLN A 162 5.06 -10.87 9.55
N THR A 163 5.00 -10.68 8.24
CA THR A 163 5.45 -9.44 7.59
C THR A 163 4.63 -8.25 8.07
N PHE A 164 3.30 -8.35 8.10
CA PHE A 164 2.45 -7.27 8.60
C PHE A 164 2.62 -7.05 10.10
N PHE A 165 2.81 -8.11 10.88
CA PHE A 165 3.09 -8.01 12.31
C PHE A 165 4.41 -7.28 12.58
N ILE A 166 5.48 -7.64 11.88
CA ILE A 166 6.79 -6.98 12.02
C ILE A 166 6.68 -5.51 11.59
N LEU A 167 5.97 -5.22 10.50
CA LEU A 167 5.75 -3.84 10.05
C LEU A 167 5.01 -3.03 11.11
N ALA A 168 3.93 -3.56 11.69
CA ALA A 168 3.19 -2.92 12.77
C ALA A 168 4.06 -2.71 14.01
N LEU A 169 4.84 -3.72 14.40
CA LEU A 169 5.75 -3.67 15.53
C LEU A 169 6.82 -2.58 15.35
N LEU A 170 7.51 -2.58 14.21
CA LEU A 170 8.52 -1.56 13.90
C LEU A 170 7.91 -0.16 13.86
N THR A 171 6.75 0.00 13.24
CA THR A 171 6.04 1.29 13.23
C THR A 171 5.71 1.74 14.64
N THR A 172 5.17 0.85 15.47
CA THR A 172 4.83 1.16 16.86
C THR A 172 6.07 1.57 17.68
N ILE A 173 7.19 0.87 17.50
CA ILE A 173 8.44 1.18 18.22
C ILE A 173 9.00 2.55 17.79
N PHE A 174 9.07 2.80 16.49
CA PHE A 174 9.68 4.03 15.97
C PHE A 174 8.82 5.28 16.18
N GLU A 175 7.48 5.10 16.08
CA GLU A 175 6.52 6.21 16.20
C GLU A 175 5.85 6.26 17.58
N TYR A 176 6.34 5.49 18.57
CA TYR A 176 5.71 5.38 19.89
C TYR A 176 5.42 6.73 20.56
N LYS A 177 6.33 7.70 20.38
CA LYS A 177 6.20 9.05 20.96
C LYS A 177 5.08 9.88 20.30
N HIS A 178 4.74 9.58 19.06
CA HIS A 178 3.72 10.27 18.26
C HIS A 178 2.36 9.55 18.29
N ILE A 179 2.30 8.35 18.91
CA ILE A 179 1.04 7.61 19.00
C ILE A 179 0.27 8.06 20.24
N HIS A 180 -0.75 8.88 20.04
CA HIS A 180 -1.68 9.32 21.08
C HIS A 180 -2.78 8.27 21.29
N CYS A 181 -2.53 7.30 22.18
CA CYS A 181 -3.50 6.26 22.52
C CYS A 181 -3.81 6.30 24.01
N ALA A 182 -5.08 6.55 24.34
CA ALA A 182 -5.55 6.65 25.72
C ALA A 182 -5.32 5.37 26.55
N GLN A 183 -5.29 4.21 25.88
CA GLN A 183 -5.12 2.91 26.55
C GLN A 183 -3.97 2.13 25.90
N LYS A 184 -2.83 2.07 26.58
CA LYS A 184 -1.60 1.42 26.06
C LYS A 184 -1.78 -0.06 25.70
N TRP A 185 -2.67 -0.80 26.37
CA TRP A 185 -2.95 -2.19 26.05
C TRP A 185 -3.52 -2.38 24.63
N ARG A 186 -4.25 -1.36 24.11
CA ARG A 186 -4.76 -1.38 22.73
C ARG A 186 -3.66 -1.40 21.69
N LEU A 187 -2.49 -0.83 21.98
CA LEU A 187 -1.34 -0.91 21.07
C LEU A 187 -0.92 -2.37 20.89
N VAL A 188 -0.85 -3.14 21.99
CA VAL A 188 -0.51 -4.55 21.93
C VAL A 188 -1.56 -5.35 21.15
N THR A 189 -2.84 -5.14 21.44
CA THR A 189 -3.93 -5.80 20.71
C THR A 189 -3.88 -5.46 19.22
N ASN A 190 -3.62 -4.20 18.88
CA ASN A 190 -3.53 -3.75 17.49
C ASN A 190 -2.36 -4.39 16.74
N LEU A 191 -1.25 -4.73 17.38
CA LEU A 191 -0.16 -5.46 16.75
C LEU A 191 -0.61 -6.82 16.19
N PHE A 192 -1.45 -7.53 16.93
CA PHE A 192 -1.95 -8.84 16.52
C PHE A 192 -3.15 -8.76 15.55
N THR A 193 -4.00 -7.73 15.68
CA THR A 193 -5.18 -7.57 14.82
C THR A 193 -4.88 -6.87 13.50
N PHE A 194 -3.83 -6.06 13.42
CA PHE A 194 -3.43 -5.38 12.20
C PHE A 194 -3.16 -6.32 11.02
N PRO A 195 -2.42 -7.44 11.16
CA PRO A 195 -2.27 -8.42 10.08
C PRO A 195 -3.60 -8.97 9.58
N ILE A 196 -4.53 -9.27 10.49
CA ILE A 196 -5.87 -9.78 10.15
C ILE A 196 -6.64 -8.72 9.35
N PHE A 197 -6.58 -7.47 9.77
CA PHE A 197 -7.16 -6.35 9.02
C PHE A 197 -6.55 -6.24 7.62
N MET A 198 -5.23 -6.42 7.48
CA MET A 198 -4.52 -6.37 6.20
C MET A 198 -4.95 -7.49 5.24
N PHE A 199 -5.34 -8.66 5.75
CA PHE A 199 -5.89 -9.72 4.89
C PHE A 199 -7.17 -9.32 4.17
N SER A 200 -7.91 -8.32 4.64
CA SER A 200 -9.04 -7.78 3.90
C SER A 200 -8.66 -7.12 2.56
N TYR A 201 -7.36 -6.84 2.32
CA TYR A 201 -6.88 -6.43 1.00
C TYR A 201 -6.94 -7.56 -0.04
N ILE A 202 -6.96 -8.83 0.35
CA ILE A 202 -7.07 -9.95 -0.59
C ILE A 202 -8.33 -9.82 -1.45
N PRO A 203 -9.56 -9.81 -0.88
CA PRO A 203 -10.77 -9.64 -1.68
C PRO A 203 -10.86 -8.25 -2.34
N ILE A 204 -10.32 -7.20 -1.72
CA ILE A 204 -10.26 -5.85 -2.32
C ILE A 204 -9.41 -5.87 -3.60
N THR A 205 -8.26 -6.54 -3.59
CA THR A 205 -7.35 -6.67 -4.73
C THR A 205 -8.05 -7.31 -5.93
N VAL A 206 -8.82 -8.37 -5.69
CA VAL A 206 -9.59 -9.03 -6.74
C VAL A 206 -10.72 -8.13 -7.24
N ALA A 207 -11.52 -7.60 -6.34
CA ALA A 207 -12.67 -6.76 -6.68
C ALA A 207 -12.25 -5.50 -7.45
N ALA A 208 -11.11 -4.88 -7.08
CA ALA A 208 -10.58 -3.70 -7.76
C ALA A 208 -10.18 -3.94 -9.22
N LEU A 209 -9.91 -5.18 -9.65
CA LEU A 209 -9.65 -5.48 -11.05
C LEU A 209 -10.92 -5.30 -11.91
N PHE A 210 -12.05 -5.75 -11.41
CA PHE A 210 -13.29 -5.87 -12.19
C PHE A 210 -14.27 -4.74 -11.96
N LEU A 211 -14.32 -4.18 -10.75
CA LEU A 211 -15.28 -3.15 -10.41
C LEU A 211 -14.85 -1.77 -10.93
N LYS A 212 -15.84 -0.98 -11.37
CA LYS A 212 -15.67 0.45 -11.55
C LYS A 212 -15.69 1.12 -10.18
N VAL A 213 -14.74 1.98 -9.94
CA VAL A 213 -14.62 2.72 -8.69
C VAL A 213 -14.54 4.20 -9.05
N ASP A 214 -15.49 4.96 -8.54
CA ASP A 214 -15.51 6.40 -8.71
C ASP A 214 -14.86 7.09 -7.51
N TRP A 215 -14.34 8.28 -7.74
CA TRP A 215 -13.83 9.12 -6.68
C TRP A 215 -15.00 9.73 -5.90
N VAL A 216 -15.10 9.40 -4.63
CA VAL A 216 -16.09 9.96 -3.71
C VAL A 216 -15.33 10.49 -2.50
N PRO A 217 -15.57 11.74 -2.05
CA PRO A 217 -14.94 12.28 -0.86
C PRO A 217 -15.26 11.40 0.35
N THR A 218 -14.27 11.26 1.24
CA THR A 218 -14.50 10.62 2.54
C THR A 218 -15.46 11.49 3.34
N GLN A 219 -16.51 10.91 3.88
CA GLN A 219 -17.44 11.65 4.75
C GLN A 219 -16.70 11.98 6.05
N HIS A 220 -16.59 13.26 6.34
CA HIS A 220 -16.09 13.76 7.61
C HIS A 220 -17.22 13.75 8.63
N ALA A 221 -17.00 13.10 9.78
CA ALA A 221 -17.99 12.94 10.83
C ALA A 221 -17.80 13.97 11.96
N VAL A 222 -16.63 14.59 12.04
CA VAL A 222 -16.25 15.45 13.16
C VAL A 222 -15.75 16.79 12.61
N ASN A 223 -16.43 17.88 13.02
CA ASN A 223 -15.96 19.24 12.79
C ASN A 223 -15.23 19.72 14.04
N VAL A 224 -13.93 19.49 14.11
CA VAL A 224 -13.04 20.05 15.15
C VAL A 224 -12.11 21.08 14.56
N THR A 225 -11.86 22.13 15.31
CA THR A 225 -10.85 23.13 14.96
C THR A 225 -9.45 22.60 15.24
N LEU A 226 -8.42 23.17 14.59
CA LEU A 226 -7.04 22.80 14.85
C LEU A 226 -6.67 22.96 16.33
N ASP A 227 -7.18 24.00 16.99
CA ASP A 227 -6.91 24.27 18.40
C ASP A 227 -7.46 23.19 19.32
N GLU A 228 -8.66 22.68 19.02
CA GLU A 228 -9.27 21.56 19.78
C GLU A 228 -8.48 20.25 19.59
N VAL A 229 -7.99 19.98 18.38
CA VAL A 229 -7.15 18.81 18.11
C VAL A 229 -5.83 18.92 18.88
N MET A 230 -5.20 20.10 18.86
CA MET A 230 -3.93 20.36 19.57
C MET A 230 -4.09 20.29 21.10
N GLN A 231 -5.25 20.65 21.64
CA GLN A 231 -5.54 20.54 23.07
C GLN A 231 -5.82 19.09 23.49
N GLY A 232 -6.47 18.30 22.64
CA GLY A 232 -6.72 16.87 22.87
C GLY A 232 -5.50 15.96 22.70
N ALA A 233 -4.44 16.46 22.07
CA ALA A 233 -3.16 15.76 21.86
C ALA A 233 -2.15 15.92 23.02
N LYS A 234 -2.47 16.75 24.04
CA LYS A 234 -1.71 16.88 25.29
C LYS A 234 -2.22 15.90 26.33
#